data_10787dbca7791f9c720ec76791390320
#
_entry.id   10787dbca7791f9c720ec76791390320
#
_cell.length_a   1.000
_cell.length_b   1.000
_cell.length_c   1.000
_cell.angle_alpha   90.00
_cell.angle_beta   90.00
_cell.angle_gamma   90.00
#
_symmetry.space_group_name_H-M   'P 1'
#
loop_
_entity.id
_entity.type
_entity.pdbx_description
1 polymer ?
#
loop_
_entity_poly.entity_id
_entity_poly.type
_entity_poly.pdbx_seq_one_letter_code
_entity_poly.pdbx_strand_id
1 'polypeptide(L)'
;MQLLSNLVTITGVLGLPLLAAILFAGSALLMKRTAGWGIEIWRVSFVCNVVSMVAFQPFWFLAGDLPAWSLWWQPLVVALLYVVGQVLTLTSLSQGEISVAAPVLGLKIVFVPIFLWLLGAGLLPVSTWVACLGATLAVMLLNTTDAVGDRGRVVFSLVTAMSGAAAFALFDVCVQLWSPTWGRGAFLPVMMGMSTLLSFVLFPFFKQPLRSIPRDAWPSLSGAAALIALQAVAIVASVAFWEQVAVSNVVYSTRGLWSLAAVWLLGRYLGASDSSLTPRVLLLRTAGALLLFGSIALLVFV
;
A
#
# COMPACT_ATOMS: atom_id res chain seq x y z
N MET A 1 16.26 -20.78 -22.10
CA MET A 1 15.82 -20.94 -20.71
C MET A 1 16.17 -19.74 -19.86
N GLN A 2 17.41 -19.24 -19.87
CA GLN A 2 17.87 -18.09 -19.06
C GLN A 2 17.16 -16.77 -19.35
N LEU A 3 16.83 -16.46 -20.62
CA LEU A 3 16.04 -15.29 -21.00
C LEU A 3 14.61 -15.32 -20.45
N LEU A 4 13.96 -16.49 -20.44
CA LEU A 4 12.62 -16.63 -19.88
C LEU A 4 12.62 -16.49 -18.36
N SER A 5 13.62 -17.04 -17.66
CA SER A 5 13.73 -16.87 -16.20
C SER A 5 13.99 -15.41 -15.83
N ASN A 6 14.84 -14.71 -16.56
CA ASN A 6 15.10 -13.29 -16.35
C ASN A 6 13.86 -12.43 -16.61
N LEU A 7 13.10 -12.71 -17.68
CA LEU A 7 11.83 -12.03 -17.96
C LEU A 7 10.80 -12.24 -16.87
N VAL A 8 10.64 -13.48 -16.38
CA VAL A 8 9.71 -13.79 -15.27
C VAL A 8 10.12 -13.05 -13.99
N THR A 9 11.41 -13.00 -13.69
CA THR A 9 11.93 -12.28 -12.52
C THR A 9 11.70 -10.79 -12.64
N ILE A 10 12.05 -10.17 -13.79
CA ILE A 10 11.82 -8.73 -14.02
C ILE A 10 10.34 -8.39 -13.94
N THR A 11 9.48 -9.21 -14.55
CA THR A 11 8.02 -8.99 -14.51
C THR A 11 7.48 -9.10 -13.09
N GLY A 12 7.96 -10.07 -12.30
CA GLY A 12 7.53 -10.25 -10.91
C GLY A 12 8.00 -9.14 -9.97
N VAL A 13 9.28 -8.76 -10.09
CA VAL A 13 9.92 -7.78 -9.18
C VAL A 13 9.57 -6.33 -9.52
N LEU A 14 9.43 -6.00 -10.80
CA LEU A 14 9.15 -4.63 -11.25
C LEU A 14 7.74 -4.48 -11.80
N GLY A 15 7.27 -5.42 -12.61
CA GLY A 15 5.98 -5.32 -13.30
C GLY A 15 4.79 -5.43 -12.34
N LEU A 16 4.79 -6.36 -11.40
CA LEU A 16 3.68 -6.50 -10.43
C LEU A 16 3.57 -5.29 -9.49
N PRO A 17 4.66 -4.75 -8.88
CA PRO A 17 4.54 -3.53 -8.09
C PRO A 17 4.14 -2.30 -8.90
N LEU A 18 4.57 -2.20 -10.17
CA LEU A 18 4.14 -1.14 -11.06
C LEU A 18 2.64 -1.25 -11.39
N LEU A 19 2.16 -2.45 -11.71
CA LEU A 19 0.74 -2.72 -11.90
C LEU A 19 -0.06 -2.37 -10.64
N ALA A 20 0.44 -2.76 -9.46
CA ALA A 20 -0.17 -2.41 -8.18
C ALA A 20 -0.27 -0.88 -8.00
N ALA A 21 0.77 -0.12 -8.38
CA ALA A 21 0.78 1.33 -8.31
C ALA A 21 -0.29 1.98 -9.22
N ILE A 22 -0.47 1.46 -10.43
CA ILE A 22 -1.49 1.92 -11.38
C ILE A 22 -2.90 1.59 -10.88
N LEU A 23 -3.13 0.35 -10.40
CA LEU A 23 -4.41 -0.08 -9.85
C LEU A 23 -4.80 0.74 -8.63
N PHE A 24 -3.82 1.08 -7.77
CA PHE A 24 -4.03 1.97 -6.62
C PHE A 24 -4.53 3.35 -7.08
N ALA A 25 -3.92 3.93 -8.10
CA ALA A 25 -4.33 5.24 -8.63
C ALA A 25 -5.77 5.21 -9.14
N GLY A 26 -6.16 4.16 -9.87
CA GLY A 26 -7.54 3.96 -10.31
C GLY A 26 -8.52 3.79 -9.14
N SER A 27 -8.12 3.02 -8.11
CA SER A 27 -8.94 2.83 -6.91
C SER A 27 -9.17 4.14 -6.15
N ALA A 28 -8.14 4.98 -6.04
CA ALA A 28 -8.23 6.27 -5.35
C ALA A 28 -9.26 7.20 -5.99
N LEU A 29 -9.38 7.21 -7.33
CA LEU A 29 -10.40 7.97 -8.04
C LEU A 29 -11.82 7.47 -7.72
N LEU A 30 -12.04 6.15 -7.75
CA LEU A 30 -13.34 5.57 -7.42
C LEU A 30 -13.68 5.75 -5.93
N MET A 31 -12.69 5.68 -5.03
CA MET A 31 -12.88 5.99 -3.61
C MET A 31 -13.31 7.44 -3.39
N LYS A 32 -12.73 8.40 -4.12
CA LYS A 32 -13.14 9.80 -4.05
C LYS A 32 -14.62 9.96 -4.44
N ARG A 33 -15.06 9.26 -5.50
CA ARG A 33 -16.47 9.22 -5.88
C ARG A 33 -17.35 8.57 -4.81
N THR A 34 -16.87 7.47 -4.20
CA THR A 34 -17.58 6.80 -3.10
C THR A 34 -17.75 7.72 -1.89
N ALA A 35 -16.73 8.52 -1.55
CA ALA A 35 -16.80 9.52 -0.47
C ALA A 35 -17.90 10.57 -0.71
N GLY A 36 -18.20 10.93 -1.96
CA GLY A 36 -19.29 11.83 -2.33
C GLY A 36 -20.70 11.34 -1.92
N TRP A 37 -20.86 10.03 -1.67
CA TRP A 37 -22.09 9.42 -1.14
C TRP A 37 -22.18 9.44 0.39
N GLY A 38 -21.21 10.05 1.09
CA GLY A 38 -21.18 10.10 2.56
C GLY A 38 -20.87 8.77 3.22
N ILE A 39 -20.29 7.81 2.49
CA ILE A 39 -19.92 6.50 3.03
C ILE A 39 -18.61 6.65 3.83
N GLU A 40 -18.66 6.28 5.09
CA GLU A 40 -17.51 6.39 5.99
C GLU A 40 -16.38 5.46 5.57
N ILE A 41 -15.16 5.93 5.78
CA ILE A 41 -13.93 5.22 5.41
C ILE A 41 -13.82 3.83 6.06
N TRP A 42 -14.36 3.66 7.27
CA TRP A 42 -14.34 2.38 7.99
C TRP A 42 -15.18 1.31 7.30
N ARG A 43 -16.38 1.67 6.79
CA ARG A 43 -17.23 0.76 6.00
C ARG A 43 -16.60 0.42 4.67
N VAL A 44 -16.00 1.40 4.00
CA VAL A 44 -15.25 1.18 2.75
C VAL A 44 -14.09 0.21 2.98
N SER A 45 -13.31 0.42 4.05
CA SER A 45 -12.18 -0.45 4.38
C SER A 45 -12.60 -1.88 4.68
N PHE A 46 -13.69 -2.06 5.42
CA PHE A 46 -14.21 -3.40 5.69
C PHE A 46 -14.61 -4.13 4.39
N VAL A 47 -15.34 -3.43 3.49
CA VAL A 47 -15.71 -4.00 2.18
C VAL A 47 -14.46 -4.34 1.36
N CYS A 48 -13.45 -3.47 1.35
CA CYS A 48 -12.17 -3.74 0.67
C CYS A 48 -11.47 -4.98 1.26
N ASN A 49 -11.49 -5.18 2.58
CA ASN A 49 -10.89 -6.35 3.22
C ASN A 49 -11.61 -7.65 2.83
N VAL A 50 -12.94 -7.63 2.79
CA VAL A 50 -13.73 -8.79 2.34
C VAL A 50 -13.44 -9.13 0.87
N VAL A 51 -13.42 -8.13 -0.01
CA VAL A 51 -13.11 -8.33 -1.44
C VAL A 51 -11.67 -8.80 -1.62
N SER A 52 -10.72 -8.27 -0.85
CA SER A 52 -9.33 -8.72 -0.86
C SER A 52 -9.21 -10.17 -0.41
N MET A 53 -9.91 -10.57 0.66
CA MET A 53 -9.93 -11.98 1.08
C MET A 53 -10.35 -12.89 -0.09
N VAL A 54 -11.42 -12.55 -0.81
CA VAL A 54 -11.89 -13.32 -1.97
C VAL A 54 -10.84 -13.34 -3.08
N ALA A 55 -10.20 -12.20 -3.36
CA ALA A 55 -9.19 -12.09 -4.42
C ALA A 55 -7.91 -12.91 -4.14
N PHE A 56 -7.61 -13.21 -2.88
CA PHE A 56 -6.47 -14.04 -2.50
C PHE A 56 -6.78 -15.54 -2.49
N GLN A 57 -8.06 -15.98 -2.56
CA GLN A 57 -8.40 -17.42 -2.55
C GLN A 57 -7.77 -18.23 -3.69
N PRO A 58 -7.58 -17.71 -4.92
CA PRO A 58 -6.93 -18.49 -5.97
C PRO A 58 -5.53 -18.99 -5.63
N PHE A 59 -4.82 -18.37 -4.67
CA PHE A 59 -3.51 -18.85 -4.24
C PHE A 59 -3.56 -20.24 -3.59
N TRP A 60 -4.73 -20.72 -3.13
CA TRP A 60 -4.89 -22.10 -2.66
C TRP A 60 -4.53 -23.14 -3.72
N PHE A 61 -4.70 -22.82 -5.02
CA PHE A 61 -4.28 -23.71 -6.11
C PHE A 61 -2.76 -23.89 -6.20
N LEU A 62 -1.99 -23.01 -5.57
CA LEU A 62 -0.53 -23.06 -5.47
C LEU A 62 -0.07 -23.54 -4.09
N ALA A 63 -0.99 -23.91 -3.22
CA ALA A 63 -0.67 -24.39 -1.88
C ALA A 63 -0.13 -25.82 -1.95
N GLY A 64 0.93 -26.06 -1.18
CA GLY A 64 1.41 -27.39 -0.84
C GLY A 64 0.82 -27.84 0.50
N ASP A 65 1.55 -28.71 1.20
CA ASP A 65 1.19 -29.16 2.55
C ASP A 65 1.17 -27.98 3.52
N LEU A 66 0.17 -27.96 4.40
CA LEU A 66 0.08 -26.94 5.45
C LEU A 66 1.17 -27.19 6.49
N PRO A 67 1.82 -26.11 6.99
CA PRO A 67 2.85 -26.26 8.02
C PRO A 67 2.24 -26.66 9.36
N ALA A 68 3.13 -27.08 10.28
CA ALA A 68 2.76 -27.43 11.64
C ALA A 68 2.00 -26.28 12.34
N TRP A 69 1.05 -26.64 13.23
CA TRP A 69 0.25 -25.68 14.00
C TRP A 69 1.09 -24.66 14.79
N SER A 70 2.31 -25.03 15.17
CA SER A 70 3.25 -24.13 15.85
C SER A 70 3.62 -22.88 15.05
N LEU A 71 3.39 -22.85 13.74
CA LEU A 71 3.69 -21.70 12.86
C LEU A 71 2.48 -20.80 12.57
N TRP A 72 1.27 -21.18 13.01
CA TRP A 72 0.04 -20.43 12.70
C TRP A 72 -0.02 -19.02 13.30
N TRP A 73 0.85 -18.72 14.25
CA TRP A 73 1.03 -17.35 14.76
C TRP A 73 1.60 -16.39 13.72
N GLN A 74 2.36 -16.89 12.71
CA GLN A 74 2.98 -16.06 11.68
C GLN A 74 1.94 -15.31 10.83
N PRO A 75 0.97 -15.96 10.15
CA PRO A 75 -0.05 -15.26 9.40
C PRO A 75 -0.97 -14.42 10.31
N LEU A 76 -1.16 -14.82 11.57
CA LEU A 76 -1.92 -14.02 12.54
C LEU A 76 -1.22 -12.69 12.87
N VAL A 77 0.10 -12.71 13.11
CA VAL A 77 0.89 -11.48 13.33
C VAL A 77 0.85 -10.59 12.10
N VAL A 78 1.01 -11.17 10.90
CA VAL A 78 0.92 -10.41 9.65
C VAL A 78 -0.46 -9.79 9.47
N ALA A 79 -1.52 -10.54 9.75
CA ALA A 79 -2.90 -10.05 9.72
C ALA A 79 -3.13 -8.90 10.71
N LEU A 80 -2.58 -9.02 11.93
CA LEU A 80 -2.66 -7.96 12.95
C LEU A 80 -1.92 -6.70 12.49
N LEU A 81 -0.70 -6.84 11.97
CA LEU A 81 0.08 -5.71 11.43
C LEU A 81 -0.65 -5.00 10.29
N TYR A 82 -1.32 -5.76 9.42
CA TYR A 82 -2.13 -5.20 8.34
C TYR A 82 -3.30 -4.36 8.89
N VAL A 83 -4.08 -4.90 9.83
CA VAL A 83 -5.24 -4.21 10.40
C VAL A 83 -4.81 -3.00 11.24
N VAL A 84 -3.76 -3.13 12.05
CA VAL A 84 -3.18 -2.01 12.82
C VAL A 84 -2.67 -0.91 11.88
N GLY A 85 -1.90 -1.29 10.87
CA GLY A 85 -1.41 -0.35 9.85
C GLY A 85 -2.55 0.38 9.14
N GLN A 86 -3.63 -0.35 8.79
CA GLN A 86 -4.82 0.21 8.17
C GLN A 86 -5.54 1.20 9.11
N VAL A 87 -5.80 0.81 10.37
CA VAL A 87 -6.47 1.67 11.36
C VAL A 87 -5.67 2.95 11.59
N LEU A 88 -4.37 2.86 11.83
CA LEU A 88 -3.49 4.01 12.05
C LEU A 88 -3.44 4.94 10.84
N THR A 89 -3.30 4.37 9.64
CA THR A 89 -3.29 5.15 8.39
C THR A 89 -4.61 5.87 8.16
N LEU A 90 -5.74 5.16 8.33
CA LEU A 90 -7.07 5.76 8.14
C LEU A 90 -7.37 6.82 9.19
N THR A 91 -6.97 6.60 10.44
CA THR A 91 -7.11 7.58 11.52
C THR A 91 -6.27 8.83 11.23
N SER A 92 -5.04 8.67 10.76
CA SER A 92 -4.18 9.78 10.36
C SER A 92 -4.79 10.62 9.22
N LEU A 93 -5.37 9.95 8.22
CA LEU A 93 -5.97 10.62 7.06
C LEU A 93 -7.33 11.26 7.35
N SER A 94 -8.13 10.67 8.27
CA SER A 94 -9.50 11.12 8.56
C SER A 94 -9.59 12.14 9.70
N GLN A 95 -8.72 12.06 10.68
CA GLN A 95 -8.74 12.92 11.89
C GLN A 95 -7.52 13.84 11.98
N GLY A 96 -6.45 13.52 11.25
CA GLY A 96 -5.22 14.30 11.22
C GLY A 96 -5.20 15.35 10.12
N GLU A 97 -3.99 15.82 9.83
CA GLU A 97 -3.69 16.77 8.75
C GLU A 97 -3.15 15.99 7.54
N ILE A 98 -3.92 15.94 6.46
CA ILE A 98 -3.58 15.15 5.26
C ILE A 98 -2.26 15.59 4.64
N SER A 99 -1.97 16.91 4.68
CA SER A 99 -0.72 17.49 4.17
C SER A 99 0.53 16.94 4.86
N VAL A 100 0.39 16.47 6.09
CA VAL A 100 1.44 15.84 6.89
C VAL A 100 1.38 14.32 6.77
N ALA A 101 0.19 13.74 6.88
CA ALA A 101 0.00 12.29 6.89
C ALA A 101 0.51 11.64 5.60
N ALA A 102 0.19 12.20 4.43
CA ALA A 102 0.54 11.61 3.14
C ALA A 102 2.05 11.51 2.88
N PRO A 103 2.88 12.57 3.12
CA PRO A 103 4.33 12.45 3.03
C PRO A 103 4.93 11.47 4.04
N VAL A 104 4.44 11.47 5.29
CA VAL A 104 4.96 10.63 6.37
C VAL A 104 4.70 9.15 6.12
N LEU A 105 3.59 8.79 5.50
CA LEU A 105 3.33 7.41 5.06
C LEU A 105 4.39 6.91 4.05
N GLY A 106 5.10 7.79 3.37
CA GLY A 106 6.25 7.45 2.52
C GLY A 106 7.44 6.87 3.28
N LEU A 107 7.56 7.12 4.60
CA LEU A 107 8.60 6.52 5.45
C LEU A 107 8.55 4.98 5.47
N LYS A 108 7.43 4.37 5.08
CA LYS A 108 7.33 2.92 4.88
C LYS A 108 8.53 2.37 4.12
N ILE A 109 9.00 3.07 3.08
CA ILE A 109 10.06 2.62 2.19
C ILE A 109 11.41 2.49 2.95
N VAL A 110 11.71 3.42 3.86
CA VAL A 110 12.93 3.36 4.70
C VAL A 110 12.77 2.36 5.84
N PHE A 111 11.58 2.18 6.39
CA PHE A 111 11.35 1.18 7.44
C PHE A 111 11.56 -0.26 6.95
N VAL A 112 11.33 -0.54 5.66
CA VAL A 112 11.54 -1.89 5.09
C VAL A 112 13.00 -2.36 5.26
N PRO A 113 14.05 -1.67 4.79
CA PRO A 113 15.42 -2.12 4.99
C PRO A 113 15.84 -2.15 6.47
N ILE A 114 15.29 -1.26 7.31
CA ILE A 114 15.54 -1.27 8.76
C ILE A 114 15.01 -2.57 9.36
N PHE A 115 13.76 -2.95 9.06
CA PHE A 115 13.17 -4.18 9.60
C PHE A 115 13.79 -5.46 9.02
N LEU A 116 14.20 -5.47 7.74
CA LEU A 116 14.99 -6.57 7.18
C LEU A 116 16.29 -6.79 7.97
N TRP A 117 17.00 -5.71 8.26
CA TRP A 117 18.22 -5.79 9.06
C TRP A 117 17.96 -6.25 10.50
N LEU A 118 16.94 -5.70 11.17
CA LEU A 118 16.58 -6.05 12.55
C LEU A 118 16.11 -7.50 12.69
N LEU A 119 15.43 -8.04 11.68
CA LEU A 119 14.92 -9.43 11.68
C LEU A 119 15.91 -10.44 11.11
N GLY A 120 17.17 -10.03 10.88
CA GLY A 120 18.26 -10.93 10.52
C GLY A 120 18.24 -11.41 9.06
N ALA A 121 17.57 -10.70 8.16
CA ALA A 121 17.56 -11.00 6.72
C ALA A 121 18.92 -10.75 6.02
N GLY A 122 19.95 -10.36 6.78
CA GLY A 122 21.29 -10.06 6.28
C GLY A 122 21.54 -8.58 5.99
N LEU A 123 22.78 -8.28 5.56
CA LEU A 123 23.17 -6.93 5.19
C LEU A 123 22.71 -6.62 3.77
N LEU A 124 21.92 -5.56 3.64
CA LEU A 124 21.50 -5.06 2.33
C LEU A 124 22.63 -4.24 1.68
N PRO A 125 22.78 -4.28 0.35
CA PRO A 125 23.71 -3.42 -0.37
C PRO A 125 23.47 -1.93 -0.07
N VAL A 126 24.54 -1.13 -0.06
CA VAL A 126 24.44 0.32 0.16
C VAL A 126 23.56 0.98 -0.88
N SER A 127 23.55 0.48 -2.13
CA SER A 127 22.68 0.95 -3.20
C SER A 127 21.20 0.84 -2.82
N THR A 128 20.78 -0.23 -2.15
CA THR A 128 19.40 -0.41 -1.66
C THR A 128 19.04 0.65 -0.62
N TRP A 129 19.93 0.96 0.32
CA TRP A 129 19.70 2.01 1.31
C TRP A 129 19.57 3.40 0.66
N VAL A 130 20.48 3.73 -0.26
CA VAL A 130 20.43 4.99 -1.00
C VAL A 130 19.15 5.11 -1.82
N ALA A 131 18.74 4.04 -2.50
CA ALA A 131 17.50 4.02 -3.27
C ALA A 131 16.26 4.18 -2.38
N CYS A 132 16.20 3.52 -1.23
CA CYS A 132 15.08 3.65 -0.29
C CYS A 132 15.00 5.06 0.32
N LEU A 133 16.12 5.67 0.68
CA LEU A 133 16.17 7.06 1.15
C LEU A 133 15.75 8.04 0.06
N GLY A 134 16.28 7.87 -1.16
CA GLY A 134 15.90 8.67 -2.33
C GLY A 134 14.42 8.57 -2.66
N ALA A 135 13.86 7.35 -2.68
CA ALA A 135 12.44 7.13 -2.94
C ALA A 135 11.54 7.71 -1.82
N THR A 136 11.98 7.63 -0.56
CA THR A 136 11.25 8.26 0.55
C THR A 136 11.21 9.77 0.41
N LEU A 137 12.35 10.41 0.13
CA LEU A 137 12.42 11.85 -0.12
C LEU A 137 11.57 12.24 -1.35
N ALA A 138 11.62 11.42 -2.40
CA ALA A 138 10.78 11.61 -3.59
C ALA A 138 9.28 11.62 -3.25
N VAL A 139 8.81 10.65 -2.45
CA VAL A 139 7.41 10.58 -2.02
C VAL A 139 7.03 11.78 -1.16
N MET A 140 7.92 12.26 -0.29
CA MET A 140 7.70 13.48 0.50
C MET A 140 7.55 14.70 -0.42
N LEU A 141 8.42 14.87 -1.42
CA LEU A 141 8.34 15.98 -2.38
C LEU A 141 7.06 15.91 -3.23
N LEU A 142 6.66 14.73 -3.68
CA LEU A 142 5.44 14.52 -4.47
C LEU A 142 4.16 14.88 -3.70
N ASN A 143 4.16 14.69 -2.39
CA ASN A 143 3.01 14.97 -1.51
C ASN A 143 3.09 16.35 -0.83
N THR A 144 4.05 17.20 -1.18
CA THR A 144 4.16 18.55 -0.61
C THR A 144 2.94 19.39 -0.98
N THR A 145 2.41 20.12 0.02
CA THR A 145 1.32 21.08 -0.11
C THR A 145 1.64 22.35 0.66
N ASP A 146 1.03 23.47 0.28
CA ASP A 146 1.23 24.77 0.97
C ASP A 146 0.31 24.92 2.20
N ALA A 147 -0.45 23.90 2.58
CA ALA A 147 -1.36 23.95 3.72
C ALA A 147 -0.60 23.90 5.06
N VAL A 148 -0.90 24.83 5.94
CA VAL A 148 -0.38 24.85 7.32
C VAL A 148 -1.53 24.42 8.24
N GLY A 149 -1.34 23.28 8.92
CA GLY A 149 -2.33 22.73 9.84
C GLY A 149 -2.16 23.21 11.28
N ASP A 150 -3.17 22.97 12.11
CA ASP A 150 -3.08 23.14 13.56
C ASP A 150 -1.99 22.23 14.15
N ARG A 151 -1.19 22.76 15.08
CA ARG A 151 -0.03 22.05 15.66
C ARG A 151 -0.40 20.71 16.30
N GLY A 152 -1.54 20.64 16.98
CA GLY A 152 -2.02 19.40 17.60
C GLY A 152 -2.33 18.32 16.56
N ARG A 153 -3.02 18.69 15.49
CA ARG A 153 -3.32 17.80 14.36
C ARG A 153 -2.07 17.37 13.61
N VAL A 154 -1.08 18.25 13.46
CA VAL A 154 0.22 17.93 12.83
C VAL A 154 0.94 16.84 13.62
N VAL A 155 1.08 16.98 14.95
CA VAL A 155 1.73 15.99 15.81
C VAL A 155 0.95 14.66 15.79
N PHE A 156 -0.37 14.72 15.89
CA PHE A 156 -1.22 13.54 15.81
C PHE A 156 -1.03 12.79 14.46
N SER A 157 -1.04 13.53 13.34
CA SER A 157 -0.79 12.95 12.01
C SER A 157 0.59 12.33 11.90
N LEU A 158 1.62 13.00 12.43
CA LEU A 158 3.00 12.51 12.40
C LEU A 158 3.11 11.15 13.11
N VAL A 159 2.60 11.07 14.34
CA VAL A 159 2.68 9.84 15.16
C VAL A 159 1.88 8.71 14.53
N THR A 160 0.62 8.97 14.17
CA THR A 160 -0.26 7.92 13.63
C THR A 160 0.17 7.45 12.23
N ALA A 161 0.58 8.37 11.33
CA ALA A 161 1.06 8.02 10.01
C ALA A 161 2.39 7.26 10.07
N MET A 162 3.33 7.68 10.93
CA MET A 162 4.61 7.00 11.10
C MET A 162 4.43 5.59 11.66
N SER A 163 3.58 5.43 12.67
CA SER A 163 3.25 4.11 13.22
C SER A 163 2.53 3.22 12.20
N GLY A 164 1.63 3.77 11.40
CA GLY A 164 0.97 3.06 10.31
C GLY A 164 1.96 2.62 9.22
N ALA A 165 2.87 3.51 8.83
CA ALA A 165 3.95 3.22 7.87
C ALA A 165 4.87 2.10 8.38
N ALA A 166 5.24 2.14 9.67
CA ALA A 166 6.05 1.10 10.31
C ALA A 166 5.32 -0.25 10.35
N ALA A 167 4.03 -0.26 10.72
CA ALA A 167 3.23 -1.48 10.74
C ALA A 167 3.13 -2.12 9.34
N PHE A 168 2.88 -1.33 8.29
CA PHE A 168 2.86 -1.85 6.91
C PHE A 168 4.22 -2.26 6.38
N ALA A 169 5.31 -1.61 6.80
CA ALA A 169 6.66 -2.04 6.43
C ALA A 169 6.99 -3.39 7.08
N LEU A 170 6.67 -3.54 8.37
CA LEU A 170 6.87 -4.79 9.09
C LEU A 170 5.98 -5.92 8.54
N PHE A 171 4.72 -5.60 8.17
CA PHE A 171 3.84 -6.52 7.43
C PHE A 171 4.52 -7.07 6.18
N ASP A 172 5.03 -6.20 5.30
CA ASP A 172 5.67 -6.61 4.05
C ASP A 172 6.92 -7.48 4.30
N VAL A 173 7.74 -7.10 5.28
CA VAL A 173 8.95 -7.84 5.65
C VAL A 173 8.60 -9.22 6.21
N CYS A 174 7.60 -9.31 7.09
CA CYS A 174 7.14 -10.60 7.62
C CYS A 174 6.54 -11.49 6.52
N VAL A 175 5.84 -10.93 5.54
CA VAL A 175 5.38 -11.68 4.36
C VAL A 175 6.56 -12.27 3.61
N GLN A 176 7.60 -11.48 3.34
CA GLN A 176 8.81 -11.98 2.67
C GLN A 176 9.48 -13.12 3.45
N LEU A 177 9.65 -12.94 4.76
CA LEU A 177 10.41 -13.89 5.58
C LEU A 177 9.64 -15.19 5.87
N TRP A 178 8.32 -15.13 6.03
CA TRP A 178 7.54 -16.28 6.51
C TRP A 178 6.77 -17.01 5.42
N SER A 179 6.42 -16.36 4.30
CA SER A 179 5.68 -17.03 3.23
C SER A 179 6.38 -18.24 2.61
N PRO A 180 7.75 -18.30 2.50
CA PRO A 180 8.40 -19.48 1.95
C PRO A 180 8.19 -20.77 2.78
N THR A 181 8.20 -20.65 4.12
CA THR A 181 8.00 -21.78 5.04
C THR A 181 6.58 -22.35 4.99
N TRP A 182 5.60 -21.58 4.50
CA TRP A 182 4.21 -21.96 4.33
C TRP A 182 3.90 -22.48 2.91
N GLY A 183 4.92 -22.58 2.03
CA GLY A 183 4.63 -22.85 0.62
C GLY A 183 3.73 -21.73 0.06
N ARG A 184 4.22 -20.52 0.07
CA ARG A 184 3.66 -19.24 -0.44
C ARG A 184 2.16 -19.20 -0.77
N GLY A 185 1.65 -20.25 -1.46
CA GLY A 185 0.25 -20.36 -1.85
C GLY A 185 -0.73 -20.50 -0.68
N ALA A 186 -0.35 -21.13 0.44
CA ALA A 186 -1.20 -21.25 1.63
C ALA A 186 -1.12 -20.00 2.52
N PHE A 187 0.07 -19.38 2.63
CA PHE A 187 0.27 -18.23 3.51
C PHE A 187 -0.63 -17.05 3.17
N LEU A 188 -0.72 -16.70 1.88
CA LEU A 188 -1.42 -15.51 1.42
C LEU A 188 -2.93 -15.53 1.69
N PRO A 189 -3.70 -16.58 1.33
CA PRO A 189 -5.12 -16.64 1.64
C PRO A 189 -5.41 -16.78 3.14
N VAL A 190 -4.55 -17.48 3.90
CA VAL A 190 -4.71 -17.61 5.36
C VAL A 190 -4.55 -16.24 6.04
N MET A 191 -3.46 -15.50 5.75
CA MET A 191 -3.24 -14.19 6.35
C MET A 191 -4.35 -13.19 5.98
N MET A 192 -4.84 -13.20 4.72
CA MET A 192 -5.93 -12.30 4.31
C MET A 192 -7.27 -12.70 4.91
N GLY A 193 -7.54 -13.99 5.07
CA GLY A 193 -8.68 -14.49 5.82
C GLY A 193 -8.66 -14.02 7.27
N MET A 194 -7.53 -14.17 7.96
CA MET A 194 -7.34 -13.68 9.33
C MET A 194 -7.45 -12.14 9.40
N SER A 195 -6.89 -11.40 8.44
CA SER A 195 -7.02 -9.93 8.37
C SER A 195 -8.48 -9.50 8.25
N THR A 196 -9.26 -10.21 7.45
CA THR A 196 -10.70 -9.93 7.31
C THR A 196 -11.46 -10.24 8.59
N LEU A 197 -11.16 -11.36 9.27
CA LEU A 197 -11.73 -11.66 10.58
C LEU A 197 -11.37 -10.57 11.59
N LEU A 198 -10.11 -10.17 11.68
CA LEU A 198 -9.67 -9.09 12.57
C LEU A 198 -10.31 -7.73 12.19
N SER A 199 -10.68 -7.51 10.94
CA SER A 199 -11.31 -6.25 10.51
C SER A 199 -12.73 -6.05 11.08
N PHE A 200 -13.34 -7.05 11.72
CA PHE A 200 -14.55 -6.85 12.52
C PHE A 200 -14.34 -5.86 13.68
N VAL A 201 -13.10 -5.61 14.11
CA VAL A 201 -12.76 -4.52 15.03
C VAL A 201 -13.14 -3.13 14.49
N LEU A 202 -13.39 -3.00 13.19
CA LEU A 202 -13.84 -1.74 12.57
C LEU A 202 -15.33 -1.46 12.80
N PHE A 203 -16.15 -2.45 13.18
CA PHE A 203 -17.60 -2.31 13.35
C PHE A 203 -18.02 -1.22 14.35
N PRO A 204 -17.36 -1.07 15.52
CA PRO A 204 -17.70 0.01 16.46
C PRO A 204 -17.53 1.42 15.89
N PHE A 205 -16.72 1.57 14.85
CA PHE A 205 -16.49 2.86 14.17
C PHE A 205 -17.51 3.16 13.07
N PHE A 206 -18.43 2.23 12.78
CA PHE A 206 -19.49 2.45 11.80
C PHE A 206 -20.58 3.34 12.40
N LYS A 207 -20.82 4.50 11.79
CA LYS A 207 -21.93 5.37 12.16
C LYS A 207 -23.27 4.82 11.70
N GLN A 208 -23.25 4.03 10.62
CA GLN A 208 -24.43 3.42 10.02
C GLN A 208 -24.14 1.97 9.59
N PRO A 209 -25.14 1.08 9.56
CA PRO A 209 -24.93 -0.29 9.13
C PRO A 209 -24.56 -0.38 7.64
N LEU A 210 -23.92 -1.47 7.23
CA LEU A 210 -23.56 -1.70 5.81
C LEU A 210 -24.79 -1.69 4.89
N ARG A 211 -25.95 -2.11 5.40
CA ARG A 211 -27.21 -2.16 4.64
C ARG A 211 -27.72 -0.78 4.24
N SER A 212 -27.29 0.29 4.90
CA SER A 212 -27.67 1.67 4.55
C SER A 212 -26.89 2.26 3.38
N ILE A 213 -25.94 1.53 2.81
CA ILE A 213 -25.19 1.99 1.64
C ILE A 213 -26.16 2.10 0.45
N PRO A 214 -26.25 3.29 -0.19
CA PRO A 214 -27.14 3.48 -1.34
C PRO A 214 -26.79 2.52 -2.48
N ARG A 215 -27.84 2.01 -3.17
CA ARG A 215 -27.63 1.07 -4.28
C ARG A 215 -26.76 1.67 -5.39
N ASP A 216 -26.91 2.95 -5.65
CA ASP A 216 -26.17 3.68 -6.70
C ASP A 216 -24.70 3.91 -6.34
N ALA A 217 -24.31 3.76 -5.07
CA ALA A 217 -22.91 3.84 -4.63
C ALA A 217 -22.15 2.52 -4.84
N TRP A 218 -22.85 1.38 -4.91
CA TRP A 218 -22.22 0.06 -5.00
C TRP A 218 -21.32 -0.12 -6.22
N PRO A 219 -21.65 0.35 -7.45
CA PRO A 219 -20.74 0.22 -8.58
C PRO A 219 -19.38 0.90 -8.35
N SER A 220 -19.37 2.09 -7.73
CA SER A 220 -18.14 2.81 -7.40
C SER A 220 -17.39 2.14 -6.24
N LEU A 221 -18.11 1.69 -5.21
CA LEU A 221 -17.53 1.02 -4.04
C LEU A 221 -16.92 -0.34 -4.41
N SER A 222 -17.68 -1.18 -5.15
CA SER A 222 -17.19 -2.50 -5.57
C SER A 222 -16.05 -2.39 -6.57
N GLY A 223 -16.10 -1.43 -7.50
CA GLY A 223 -14.99 -1.14 -8.40
C GLY A 223 -13.74 -0.69 -7.66
N ALA A 224 -13.85 0.22 -6.68
CA ALA A 224 -12.75 0.65 -5.83
C ALA A 224 -12.17 -0.53 -5.03
N ALA A 225 -13.03 -1.35 -4.41
CA ALA A 225 -12.63 -2.50 -3.63
C ALA A 225 -11.94 -3.57 -4.50
N ALA A 226 -12.43 -3.83 -5.72
CA ALA A 226 -11.80 -4.75 -6.65
C ALA A 226 -10.41 -4.27 -7.09
N LEU A 227 -10.24 -2.99 -7.40
CA LEU A 227 -8.93 -2.43 -7.75
C LEU A 227 -7.96 -2.48 -6.57
N ILE A 228 -8.42 -2.20 -5.34
CA ILE A 228 -7.61 -2.35 -4.11
C ILE A 228 -7.22 -3.80 -3.89
N ALA A 229 -8.14 -4.74 -4.08
CA ALA A 229 -7.85 -6.15 -3.92
C ALA A 229 -6.83 -6.64 -4.95
N LEU A 230 -6.99 -6.30 -6.24
CA LEU A 230 -6.03 -6.64 -7.28
C LEU A 230 -4.67 -6.00 -7.06
N GLN A 231 -4.65 -4.75 -6.61
CA GLN A 231 -3.42 -4.06 -6.22
C GLN A 231 -2.72 -4.79 -5.07
N ALA A 232 -3.47 -5.19 -4.02
CA ALA A 232 -2.92 -5.93 -2.90
C ALA A 232 -2.38 -7.29 -3.34
N VAL A 233 -3.10 -8.02 -4.19
CA VAL A 233 -2.62 -9.27 -4.80
C VAL A 233 -1.31 -9.06 -5.53
N ALA A 234 -1.21 -8.04 -6.38
CA ALA A 234 -0.02 -7.79 -7.19
C ALA A 234 1.21 -7.48 -6.32
N ILE A 235 1.09 -6.55 -5.35
CA ILE A 235 2.23 -6.16 -4.51
C ILE A 235 2.64 -7.28 -3.54
N VAL A 236 1.68 -7.93 -2.87
CA VAL A 236 1.95 -8.97 -1.88
C VAL A 236 2.50 -10.24 -2.56
N ALA A 237 1.97 -10.61 -3.73
CA ALA A 237 2.53 -11.70 -4.52
C ALA A 237 3.97 -11.40 -4.96
N SER A 238 4.26 -10.17 -5.43
CA SER A 238 5.62 -9.76 -5.75
C SER A 238 6.57 -9.98 -4.58
N VAL A 239 6.19 -9.56 -3.38
CA VAL A 239 6.99 -9.72 -2.16
C VAL A 239 7.14 -11.19 -1.77
N ALA A 240 6.05 -11.97 -1.79
CA ALA A 240 6.05 -13.35 -1.33
C ALA A 240 6.80 -14.31 -2.28
N PHE A 241 6.70 -14.11 -3.59
CA PHE A 241 7.27 -15.03 -4.58
C PHE A 241 8.69 -14.69 -5.00
N TRP A 242 9.07 -13.40 -4.99
CA TRP A 242 10.41 -12.95 -5.43
C TRP A 242 11.30 -12.45 -4.29
N GLU A 243 10.78 -12.32 -3.07
CA GLU A 243 11.57 -11.98 -1.86
C GLU A 243 12.38 -10.67 -1.98
N GLN A 244 11.87 -9.71 -2.76
CA GLN A 244 12.50 -8.41 -3.05
C GLN A 244 11.67 -7.24 -2.50
N VAL A 245 11.31 -7.30 -1.21
CA VAL A 245 10.40 -6.34 -0.59
C VAL A 245 10.85 -4.89 -0.71
N ALA A 246 12.16 -4.62 -0.62
CA ALA A 246 12.70 -3.26 -0.75
C ALA A 246 12.47 -2.72 -2.17
N VAL A 247 12.82 -3.49 -3.20
CA VAL A 247 12.62 -3.13 -4.61
C VAL A 247 11.13 -2.94 -4.91
N SER A 248 10.31 -3.89 -4.48
CA SER A 248 8.84 -3.85 -4.68
C SER A 248 8.23 -2.58 -4.08
N ASN A 249 8.64 -2.17 -2.87
CA ASN A 249 8.13 -0.96 -2.24
C ASN A 249 8.61 0.34 -2.91
N VAL A 250 9.86 0.39 -3.40
CA VAL A 250 10.38 1.53 -4.17
C VAL A 250 9.60 1.68 -5.48
N VAL A 251 9.41 0.60 -6.24
CA VAL A 251 8.63 0.63 -7.49
C VAL A 251 7.16 0.99 -7.22
N TYR A 252 6.55 0.38 -6.21
CA TYR A 252 5.17 0.68 -5.82
C TYR A 252 4.96 2.14 -5.39
N SER A 253 6.00 2.82 -4.90
CA SER A 253 5.91 4.24 -4.53
C SER A 253 5.60 5.17 -5.71
N THR A 254 5.79 4.71 -6.97
CA THR A 254 5.34 5.42 -8.19
C THR A 254 3.82 5.66 -8.22
N ARG A 255 3.04 5.01 -7.34
CA ARG A 255 1.59 5.23 -7.22
C ARG A 255 1.20 6.70 -7.08
N GLY A 256 2.07 7.53 -6.46
CA GLY A 256 1.86 8.98 -6.36
C GLY A 256 1.85 9.65 -7.74
N LEU A 257 2.76 9.26 -8.63
CA LEU A 257 2.82 9.77 -10.00
C LEU A 257 1.60 9.32 -10.82
N TRP A 258 1.23 8.04 -10.70
CA TRP A 258 0.05 7.50 -11.38
C TRP A 258 -1.24 8.13 -10.88
N SER A 259 -1.33 8.46 -9.59
CA SER A 259 -2.49 9.18 -9.04
C SER A 259 -2.59 10.59 -9.61
N LEU A 260 -1.48 11.32 -9.76
CA LEU A 260 -1.46 12.62 -10.44
C LEU A 260 -1.85 12.50 -11.92
N ALA A 261 -1.30 11.55 -12.63
CA ALA A 261 -1.64 11.28 -14.03
C ALA A 261 -3.14 10.91 -14.19
N ALA A 262 -3.67 10.08 -13.29
CA ALA A 262 -5.07 9.68 -13.30
C ALA A 262 -6.02 10.86 -13.04
N VAL A 263 -5.68 11.77 -12.11
CA VAL A 263 -6.44 13.01 -11.89
C VAL A 263 -6.37 13.93 -13.11
N TRP A 264 -5.21 14.05 -13.74
CA TRP A 264 -5.07 14.88 -14.94
C TRP A 264 -5.84 14.34 -16.14
N LEU A 265 -5.80 13.01 -16.37
CA LEU A 265 -6.46 12.37 -17.52
C LEU A 265 -7.97 12.21 -17.31
N LEU A 266 -8.39 11.79 -16.13
CA LEU A 266 -9.76 11.36 -15.83
C LEU A 266 -10.51 12.28 -14.86
N GLY A 267 -9.82 13.24 -14.23
CA GLY A 267 -10.39 14.10 -13.20
C GLY A 267 -11.58 14.91 -13.70
N ARG A 268 -11.54 15.36 -14.96
CA ARG A 268 -12.69 16.08 -15.59
C ARG A 268 -13.93 15.22 -15.67
N TYR A 269 -13.78 13.91 -15.95
CA TYR A 269 -14.92 12.99 -16.06
C TYR A 269 -15.47 12.55 -14.70
N LEU A 270 -14.64 12.63 -13.65
CA LEU A 270 -14.96 12.15 -12.32
C LEU A 270 -15.21 13.28 -11.31
N GLY A 271 -15.25 14.53 -11.76
CA GLY A 271 -15.50 15.70 -10.92
C GLY A 271 -14.35 16.00 -9.92
N ALA A 272 -13.14 15.50 -10.20
CA ALA A 272 -11.95 15.67 -9.39
C ALA A 272 -11.00 16.66 -10.08
N SER A 273 -11.33 17.96 -10.12
CA SER A 273 -10.40 18.98 -10.60
C SER A 273 -9.50 19.45 -9.44
N ASP A 274 -8.18 19.35 -9.59
CA ASP A 274 -7.22 20.06 -8.74
C ASP A 274 -7.09 21.48 -9.27
N SER A 275 -7.70 22.42 -8.57
CA SER A 275 -7.56 23.85 -8.85
C SER A 275 -6.34 24.40 -8.12
N SER A 276 -5.41 24.98 -8.88
CA SER A 276 -4.27 25.80 -8.43
C SER A 276 -3.07 25.07 -7.83
N LEU A 277 -2.23 24.49 -8.70
CA LEU A 277 -0.85 24.17 -8.34
C LEU A 277 -0.01 25.45 -8.41
N THR A 278 0.62 25.87 -7.29
CA THR A 278 1.61 26.93 -7.32
C THR A 278 2.86 26.44 -8.09
N PRO A 279 3.60 27.33 -8.78
CA PRO A 279 4.83 26.97 -9.47
C PRO A 279 5.85 26.25 -8.58
N ARG A 280 5.89 26.60 -7.30
CA ARG A 280 6.73 25.95 -6.28
C ARG A 280 6.32 24.49 -6.06
N VAL A 281 5.04 24.20 -5.91
CA VAL A 281 4.53 22.83 -5.72
C VAL A 281 4.80 22.00 -6.97
N LEU A 282 4.63 22.57 -8.16
CA LEU A 282 4.95 21.89 -9.44
C LEU A 282 6.44 21.53 -9.52
N LEU A 283 7.33 22.45 -9.17
CA LEU A 283 8.78 22.21 -9.16
C LEU A 283 9.15 21.06 -8.21
N LEU A 284 8.63 21.09 -6.97
CA LEU A 284 8.89 20.06 -5.96
C LEU A 284 8.38 18.69 -6.41
N ARG A 285 7.19 18.62 -7.01
CA ARG A 285 6.63 17.38 -7.55
C ARG A 285 7.46 16.85 -8.73
N THR A 286 7.94 17.71 -9.60
CA THR A 286 8.83 17.32 -10.73
C THR A 286 10.17 16.81 -10.21
N ALA A 287 10.78 17.50 -9.23
CA ALA A 287 12.01 17.04 -8.59
C ALA A 287 11.80 15.69 -7.89
N GLY A 288 10.69 15.51 -7.19
CA GLY A 288 10.31 14.24 -6.58
C GLY A 288 10.14 13.11 -7.60
N ALA A 289 9.52 13.39 -8.75
CA ALA A 289 9.38 12.41 -9.83
C ALA A 289 10.75 11.96 -10.37
N LEU A 290 11.64 12.89 -10.66
CA LEU A 290 12.99 12.60 -11.15
C LEU A 290 13.80 11.80 -10.14
N LEU A 291 13.73 12.18 -8.88
CA LEU A 291 14.42 11.46 -7.80
C LEU A 291 13.89 10.04 -7.63
N LEU A 292 12.58 9.83 -7.79
CA LEU A 292 11.97 8.50 -7.73
C LEU A 292 12.45 7.61 -8.87
N PHE A 293 12.48 8.13 -10.11
CA PHE A 293 13.01 7.40 -11.24
C PHE A 293 14.50 7.07 -11.06
N GLY A 294 15.31 8.01 -10.55
CA GLY A 294 16.71 7.77 -10.20
C GLY A 294 16.88 6.66 -9.15
N SER A 295 16.02 6.63 -8.12
CA SER A 295 16.04 5.58 -7.10
C SER A 295 15.69 4.20 -7.67
N ILE A 296 14.73 4.11 -8.59
CA ILE A 296 14.39 2.85 -9.28
C ILE A 296 15.55 2.42 -10.18
N ALA A 297 16.10 3.34 -10.95
CA ALA A 297 17.24 3.05 -11.82
C ALA A 297 18.44 2.50 -11.03
N LEU A 298 18.75 3.08 -9.86
CA LEU A 298 19.81 2.60 -8.99
C LEU A 298 19.60 1.14 -8.55
N LEU A 299 18.36 0.73 -8.28
CA LEU A 299 18.04 -0.66 -7.89
C LEU A 299 18.10 -1.64 -9.05
N VAL A 300 17.87 -1.19 -10.28
CA VAL A 300 17.82 -2.05 -11.48
C VAL A 300 19.19 -2.25 -12.09
N PHE A 301 20.06 -1.25 -12.03
CA PHE A 301 21.35 -1.24 -12.73
C PHE A 301 22.57 -1.43 -11.82
N VAL A 302 22.41 -1.49 -10.50
CA VAL A 302 23.45 -1.71 -9.52
C VAL A 302 23.13 -2.93 -8.67
#